data_bdbeba9e537d05d95226dc19ff76ffeb
#
_entry.id   bdbeba9e537d05d95226dc19ff76ffeb
#
_cell.length_a   1.000
_cell.length_b   1.000
_cell.length_c   1.000
_cell.angle_alpha   90.00
_cell.angle_beta   90.00
_cell.angle_gamma   90.00
#
_symmetry.space_group_name_H-M   'P 1'
#
loop_
_entity.id
_entity.type
_entity.pdbx_description
1 polymer ?
#
loop_
_entity_poly.entity_id
_entity_poly.type
_entity_poly.pdbx_seq_one_letter_code
_entity_poly.pdbx_strand_id
1 'polypeptide(L)'
;KYGITPDGLKNAKDSLERMLQGKTSAIAFRVAKKSELGRENGDAKLSLFRDENGAVKFDIHYIRQAPKIGEDYRGHVLTEEDLKALNQTGNLGKAVDVVIDYRTKETKSCYLSKDPVTNELFHMPVEQARIPRKVKDYTLSPKEYDAAVRGEEVPIRFKSDNGKFYATSIQ
;
A
#
# COMPACT_ATOMS: atom_id res chain seq x y z
N LYS A 1 14.90 11.41 16.54
CA LYS A 1 13.80 12.28 16.99
C LYS A 1 13.43 13.13 15.80
N TYR A 2 12.22 13.04 15.33
CA TYR A 2 11.80 13.43 13.97
C TYR A 2 11.04 14.76 13.93
N GLY A 3 11.07 15.54 15.03
CA GLY A 3 10.31 16.81 15.12
C GLY A 3 8.80 16.65 15.30
N ILE A 4 8.32 15.40 15.41
CA ILE A 4 6.91 15.08 15.60
C ILE A 4 6.59 15.20 17.09
N THR A 5 5.64 16.05 17.43
CA THR A 5 5.21 16.28 18.82
C THR A 5 4.03 15.37 19.19
N PRO A 6 3.87 15.01 20.47
CA PRO A 6 2.69 14.27 20.94
C PRO A 6 1.37 14.98 20.61
N ASP A 7 1.35 16.32 20.69
CA ASP A 7 0.16 17.11 20.39
C ASP A 7 -0.14 17.12 18.90
N GLY A 8 0.87 17.14 18.03
CA GLY A 8 0.70 17.00 16.59
C GLY A 8 0.07 15.65 16.22
N LEU A 9 0.45 14.56 16.90
CA LEU A 9 -0.16 13.24 16.70
C LEU A 9 -1.57 13.17 17.25
N LYS A 10 -1.86 13.76 18.40
CA LYS A 10 -3.21 13.81 18.98
C LYS A 10 -4.19 14.58 18.09
N ASN A 11 -3.74 15.69 17.50
CA ASN A 11 -4.54 16.48 16.56
C ASN A 11 -4.78 15.76 15.23
N ALA A 12 -3.95 14.76 14.89
CA ALA A 12 -4.11 13.90 13.73
C ALA A 12 -4.67 12.51 14.12
N LYS A 13 -5.77 12.47 14.85
CA LYS A 13 -6.37 11.26 15.44
C LYS A 13 -6.53 10.12 14.43
N ASP A 14 -7.11 10.40 13.28
CA ASP A 14 -7.26 9.46 12.15
C ASP A 14 -5.92 8.82 11.74
N SER A 15 -4.85 9.63 11.68
CA SER A 15 -3.51 9.13 11.35
C SER A 15 -2.97 8.19 12.42
N LEU A 16 -3.18 8.53 13.70
CA LEU A 16 -2.75 7.70 14.81
C LEU A 16 -3.50 6.35 14.82
N GLU A 17 -4.80 6.36 14.65
CA GLU A 17 -5.61 5.14 14.59
C GLU A 17 -5.19 4.23 13.43
N ARG A 18 -4.94 4.79 12.26
CA ARG A 18 -4.43 4.02 11.12
C ARG A 18 -3.06 3.40 11.39
N MET A 19 -2.13 4.16 11.98
CA MET A 19 -0.80 3.66 12.32
C MET A 19 -0.85 2.53 13.35
N LEU A 20 -1.75 2.61 14.34
CA LEU A 20 -1.98 1.55 15.32
C LEU A 20 -2.57 0.27 14.68
N GLN A 21 -3.24 0.40 13.53
CA GLN A 21 -3.72 -0.72 12.71
C GLN A 21 -2.65 -1.26 11.75
N GLY A 22 -1.40 -0.80 11.84
CA GLY A 22 -0.32 -1.21 10.94
C GLY A 22 -0.35 -0.55 9.55
N LYS A 23 -1.11 0.54 9.40
CA LYS A 23 -1.21 1.30 8.13
C LYS A 23 -0.35 2.57 8.20
N THR A 24 -0.15 3.22 7.06
CA THR A 24 0.43 4.56 7.01
C THR A 24 -0.56 5.61 7.51
N SER A 25 -0.06 6.73 8.01
CA SER A 25 -0.86 7.89 8.40
C SER A 25 -1.77 8.39 7.27
N ALA A 26 -2.91 9.01 7.62
CA ALA A 26 -3.84 9.56 6.64
C ALA A 26 -3.25 10.78 5.91
N ILE A 27 -2.54 11.63 6.66
CA ILE A 27 -1.91 12.86 6.17
C ILE A 27 -0.38 12.77 6.24
N ALA A 28 0.30 13.63 5.49
CA ALA A 28 1.72 13.84 5.62
C ALA A 28 2.04 14.78 6.80
N PHE A 29 3.17 14.51 7.45
CA PHE A 29 3.73 15.33 8.52
C PHE A 29 5.03 15.97 8.06
N ARG A 30 5.30 17.18 8.54
CA ARG A 30 6.62 17.77 8.38
C ARG A 30 7.59 17.05 9.31
N VAL A 31 8.55 16.34 8.72
CA VAL A 31 9.54 15.54 9.44
C VAL A 31 10.90 16.22 9.35
N ALA A 32 11.60 16.29 10.48
CA ALA A 32 12.97 16.76 10.56
C ALA A 32 13.81 15.69 11.25
N LYS A 33 14.72 15.06 10.54
CA LYS A 33 15.66 14.06 11.06
C LYS A 33 17.07 14.63 11.06
N LYS A 34 17.75 14.55 12.20
CA LYS A 34 19.17 14.84 12.30
C LYS A 34 19.94 13.53 12.08
N SER A 35 20.79 13.50 11.07
CA SER A 35 21.69 12.39 10.78
C SER A 35 23.14 12.88 10.84
N GLU A 36 24.09 11.97 10.77
CA GLU A 36 25.54 12.28 10.69
C GLU A 36 25.89 13.05 9.40
N LEU A 37 25.10 12.86 8.35
CA LEU A 37 25.26 13.53 7.05
C LEU A 37 24.56 14.90 6.98
N GLY A 38 23.91 15.35 8.08
CA GLY A 38 23.21 16.61 8.13
C GLY A 38 21.77 16.51 8.59
N ARG A 39 20.98 17.53 8.24
CA ARG A 39 19.56 17.62 8.61
C ARG A 39 18.68 17.32 7.40
N GLU A 40 17.97 16.23 7.45
CA GLU A 40 16.95 15.87 6.48
C GLU A 40 15.60 16.46 6.92
N ASN A 41 14.96 17.22 6.04
CA ASN A 41 13.63 17.78 6.26
C ASN A 41 12.75 17.45 5.06
N GLY A 42 11.52 17.07 5.31
CA GLY A 42 10.58 16.75 4.23
C GLY A 42 9.18 16.49 4.76
N ASP A 43 8.23 16.49 3.85
CA ASP A 43 6.88 16.01 4.16
C ASP A 43 6.83 14.51 3.91
N ALA A 44 6.28 13.78 4.87
CA ALA A 44 6.26 12.32 4.84
C ALA A 44 5.02 11.76 5.53
N LYS A 45 4.51 10.64 5.06
CA LYS A 45 3.63 9.79 5.84
C LYS A 45 4.44 8.95 6.81
N LEU A 46 3.80 8.47 7.87
CA LEU A 46 4.40 7.70 8.94
C LEU A 46 3.71 6.37 9.07
N SER A 47 4.47 5.32 9.40
CA SER A 47 3.95 4.07 9.93
C SER A 47 4.68 3.70 11.21
N LEU A 48 4.15 2.72 11.95
CA LEU A 48 4.77 2.20 13.17
C LEU A 48 5.32 0.80 12.91
N PHE A 49 6.52 0.54 13.39
CA PHE A 49 7.09 -0.81 13.42
C PHE A 49 7.73 -1.08 14.77
N ARG A 50 7.94 -2.36 15.08
CA ARG A 50 8.74 -2.78 16.24
C ARG A 50 10.13 -3.17 15.76
N ASP A 51 11.13 -2.61 16.41
CA ASP A 51 12.52 -3.02 16.18
C ASP A 51 12.83 -4.37 16.83
N GLU A 52 14.05 -4.87 16.65
CA GLU A 52 14.54 -6.14 17.19
C GLU A 52 14.43 -6.24 18.72
N ASN A 53 14.45 -5.10 19.42
CA ASN A 53 14.29 -5.01 20.88
C ASN A 53 12.82 -4.85 21.31
N GLY A 54 11.87 -4.90 20.36
CA GLY A 54 10.45 -4.71 20.61
C GLY A 54 10.02 -3.25 20.80
N ALA A 55 10.93 -2.28 20.68
CA ALA A 55 10.61 -0.87 20.80
C ALA A 55 9.84 -0.38 19.56
N VAL A 56 8.77 0.42 19.80
CA VAL A 56 7.98 1.01 18.73
C VAL A 56 8.71 2.22 18.16
N LYS A 57 8.90 2.22 16.84
CA LYS A 57 9.55 3.28 16.08
C LYS A 57 8.69 3.73 14.90
N PHE A 58 8.98 4.94 14.39
CA PHE A 58 8.40 5.43 13.14
C PHE A 58 9.22 4.95 11.95
N ASP A 59 8.53 4.43 10.94
CA ASP A 59 9.02 4.38 9.58
C ASP A 59 8.53 5.61 8.81
N ILE A 60 9.38 6.18 7.96
CA ILE A 60 9.17 7.49 7.35
C ILE A 60 9.11 7.34 5.85
N HIS A 61 7.93 7.61 5.29
CA HIS A 61 7.62 7.53 3.87
C HIS A 61 7.60 8.93 3.27
N TYR A 62 8.77 9.41 2.83
CA TYR A 62 8.90 10.74 2.22
C TYR A 62 8.10 10.85 0.92
N ILE A 63 7.54 12.03 0.67
CA ILE A 63 6.94 12.35 -0.63
C ILE A 63 8.04 12.31 -1.70
N ARG A 64 7.83 11.49 -2.73
CA ARG A 64 8.76 11.25 -3.84
C ARG A 64 8.19 11.85 -5.13
N GLN A 65 9.03 11.94 -6.15
CA GLN A 65 8.55 12.17 -7.51
C GLN A 65 7.68 10.99 -7.95
N ALA A 66 6.68 11.29 -8.79
CA ALA A 66 5.84 10.23 -9.36
C ALA A 66 6.70 9.27 -10.21
N PRO A 67 6.42 7.96 -10.16
CA PRO A 67 7.09 6.97 -10.99
C PRO A 67 6.94 7.32 -12.49
N LYS A 68 7.93 6.96 -13.30
CA LYS A 68 8.00 7.26 -14.73
C LYS A 68 7.95 5.99 -15.57
N ILE A 69 7.53 6.14 -16.84
CA ILE A 69 7.62 5.07 -17.84
C ILE A 69 9.07 4.62 -17.98
N GLY A 70 9.30 3.30 -17.96
CA GLY A 70 10.62 2.71 -18.05
C GLY A 70 11.40 2.66 -16.74
N GLU A 71 10.82 3.18 -15.63
CA GLU A 71 11.43 3.05 -14.31
C GLU A 71 11.40 1.59 -13.84
N ASP A 72 12.53 1.10 -13.36
CA ASP A 72 12.64 -0.24 -12.77
C ASP A 72 12.20 -0.21 -11.31
N TYR A 73 11.17 -0.98 -11.00
CA TYR A 73 10.78 -1.28 -9.63
C TYR A 73 11.10 -2.73 -9.30
N ARG A 74 12.24 -2.97 -8.69
CA ARG A 74 12.67 -4.30 -8.23
C ARG A 74 12.66 -5.38 -9.32
N GLY A 75 13.10 -5.02 -10.55
CA GLY A 75 13.12 -5.91 -11.69
C GLY A 75 11.88 -5.86 -12.58
N HIS A 76 10.80 -5.21 -12.13
CA HIS A 76 9.62 -4.91 -12.97
C HIS A 76 9.76 -3.51 -13.58
N VAL A 77 9.82 -3.42 -14.91
CA VAL A 77 9.89 -2.14 -15.63
C VAL A 77 8.49 -1.62 -15.86
N LEU A 78 8.19 -0.43 -15.30
CA LEU A 78 6.86 0.19 -15.39
C LEU A 78 6.52 0.61 -16.81
N THR A 79 5.40 0.13 -17.31
CA THR A 79 4.82 0.50 -18.60
C THR A 79 3.88 1.69 -18.48
N GLU A 80 3.44 2.26 -19.61
CA GLU A 80 2.44 3.30 -19.64
C GLU A 80 1.09 2.83 -19.06
N GLU A 81 0.70 1.59 -19.35
CA GLU A 81 -0.51 0.96 -18.81
C GLU A 81 -0.43 0.79 -17.29
N ASP A 82 0.73 0.38 -16.78
CA ASP A 82 0.98 0.22 -15.35
C ASP A 82 0.82 1.55 -14.63
N LEU A 83 1.42 2.62 -15.16
CA LEU A 83 1.29 3.96 -14.57
C LEU A 83 -0.14 4.49 -14.64
N LYS A 84 -0.87 4.21 -15.73
CA LYS A 84 -2.28 4.58 -15.84
C LYS A 84 -3.10 3.90 -14.75
N ALA A 85 -2.94 2.59 -14.55
CA ALA A 85 -3.63 1.83 -13.50
C ALA A 85 -3.28 2.37 -12.11
N LEU A 86 -1.98 2.52 -11.78
CA LEU A 86 -1.50 3.04 -10.52
C LEU A 86 -1.98 4.47 -10.21
N ASN A 87 -2.14 5.31 -11.23
CA ASN A 87 -2.63 6.68 -11.06
C ASN A 87 -4.15 6.76 -10.89
N GLN A 88 -4.89 5.85 -11.52
CA GLN A 88 -6.36 5.84 -11.46
C GLN A 88 -6.89 5.17 -10.18
N THR A 89 -6.31 4.04 -9.82
CA THR A 89 -6.85 3.18 -8.74
C THR A 89 -5.93 3.07 -7.52
N GLY A 90 -4.67 3.46 -7.65
CA GLY A 90 -3.64 3.20 -6.65
C GLY A 90 -3.07 1.78 -6.73
N ASN A 91 -3.61 0.91 -7.59
CA ASN A 91 -3.21 -0.49 -7.72
C ASN A 91 -2.88 -0.82 -9.17
N LEU A 92 -1.94 -1.76 -9.37
CA LEU A 92 -1.55 -2.19 -10.70
C LEU A 92 -2.64 -3.02 -11.40
N GLY A 93 -3.51 -3.68 -10.62
CA GLY A 93 -4.60 -4.49 -11.12
C GLY A 93 -4.21 -5.87 -11.65
N LYS A 94 -2.93 -6.22 -11.56
CA LYS A 94 -2.38 -7.53 -11.94
C LYS A 94 -1.19 -7.85 -11.05
N ALA A 95 -0.87 -9.13 -10.91
CA ALA A 95 0.36 -9.58 -10.27
C ALA A 95 1.53 -9.49 -11.25
N VAL A 96 2.69 -9.10 -10.73
CA VAL A 96 3.96 -9.00 -11.48
C VAL A 96 5.10 -9.57 -10.64
N ASP A 97 6.14 -10.05 -11.30
CA ASP A 97 7.30 -10.59 -10.62
C ASP A 97 8.22 -9.46 -10.15
N VAL A 98 8.55 -9.46 -8.86
CA VAL A 98 9.47 -8.50 -8.25
C VAL A 98 10.52 -9.20 -7.39
N VAL A 99 11.71 -8.65 -7.35
CA VAL A 99 12.79 -9.11 -6.46
C VAL A 99 12.45 -8.69 -5.02
N ILE A 100 12.14 -9.66 -4.17
CA ILE A 100 11.81 -9.43 -2.75
C ILE A 100 13.06 -9.36 -1.86
N ASP A 101 14.13 -10.05 -2.24
CA ASP A 101 15.44 -10.00 -1.58
C ASP A 101 16.54 -9.75 -2.62
N TYR A 102 17.20 -8.60 -2.55
CA TYR A 102 18.28 -8.23 -3.46
C TYR A 102 19.56 -9.07 -3.26
N ARG A 103 19.76 -9.63 -2.07
CA ARG A 103 20.95 -10.42 -1.76
C ARG A 103 20.87 -11.80 -2.40
N THR A 104 19.72 -12.45 -2.28
CA THR A 104 19.48 -13.80 -2.82
C THR A 104 18.95 -13.78 -4.25
N LYS A 105 18.53 -12.61 -4.74
CA LYS A 105 17.80 -12.44 -6.01
C LYS A 105 16.47 -13.19 -6.05
N GLU A 106 15.91 -13.48 -4.87
CA GLU A 106 14.60 -14.13 -4.78
C GLU A 106 13.54 -13.25 -5.42
N THR A 107 12.79 -13.84 -6.35
CA THR A 107 11.69 -13.18 -7.07
C THR A 107 10.38 -13.84 -6.68
N LYS A 108 9.34 -13.04 -6.45
CA LYS A 108 7.98 -13.51 -6.19
C LYS A 108 6.97 -12.73 -7.01
N SER A 109 5.87 -13.40 -7.33
CA SER A 109 4.70 -12.74 -7.91
C SER A 109 4.02 -11.89 -6.83
N CYS A 110 3.86 -10.60 -7.10
CA CYS A 110 3.37 -9.62 -6.13
C CYS A 110 2.34 -8.69 -6.76
N TYR A 111 1.40 -8.23 -5.95
CA TYR A 111 0.59 -7.05 -6.25
C TYR A 111 1.41 -5.80 -6.01
N LEU A 112 1.30 -4.82 -6.91
CA LEU A 112 1.89 -3.50 -6.72
C LEU A 112 0.79 -2.48 -6.45
N SER A 113 1.07 -1.58 -5.49
CA SER A 113 0.25 -0.42 -5.19
C SER A 113 1.10 0.83 -5.05
N LYS A 114 0.48 1.99 -5.24
CA LYS A 114 1.09 3.30 -5.10
C LYS A 114 0.34 4.12 -4.06
N ASP A 115 1.05 4.68 -3.09
CA ASP A 115 0.44 5.68 -2.20
C ASP A 115 0.19 6.99 -2.98
N PRO A 116 -1.05 7.51 -2.98
CA PRO A 116 -1.40 8.68 -3.79
C PRO A 116 -0.74 9.98 -3.31
N VAL A 117 -0.25 10.03 -2.06
CA VAL A 117 0.36 11.22 -1.47
C VAL A 117 1.88 11.18 -1.59
N THR A 118 2.48 10.04 -1.24
CA THR A 118 3.94 9.90 -1.21
C THR A 118 4.53 9.44 -2.54
N ASN A 119 3.70 8.96 -3.47
CA ASN A 119 4.10 8.28 -4.71
C ASN A 119 4.97 7.04 -4.48
N GLU A 120 5.05 6.56 -3.26
CA GLU A 120 5.80 5.35 -2.93
C GLU A 120 5.09 4.13 -3.49
N LEU A 121 5.88 3.24 -4.11
CA LEU A 121 5.40 1.95 -4.58
C LEU A 121 5.60 0.91 -3.48
N PHE A 122 4.59 0.10 -3.28
CA PHE A 122 4.58 -1.03 -2.36
C PHE A 122 4.32 -2.32 -3.13
N HIS A 123 4.85 -3.41 -2.64
CA HIS A 123 4.54 -4.74 -3.17
C HIS A 123 4.11 -5.67 -2.04
N MET A 124 3.22 -6.57 -2.37
CA MET A 124 2.75 -7.62 -1.47
C MET A 124 2.73 -8.95 -2.22
N PRO A 125 3.46 -9.97 -1.76
CA PRO A 125 3.41 -11.30 -2.36
C PRO A 125 1.96 -11.80 -2.45
N VAL A 126 1.60 -12.37 -3.60
CA VAL A 126 0.25 -12.90 -3.85
C VAL A 126 -0.18 -13.88 -2.77
N GLU A 127 0.74 -14.71 -2.30
CA GLU A 127 0.52 -15.70 -1.24
C GLU A 127 0.17 -15.10 0.14
N GLN A 128 0.51 -13.81 0.35
CA GLN A 128 0.20 -13.08 1.59
C GLN A 128 -1.10 -12.28 1.49
N ALA A 129 -1.64 -12.13 0.29
CA ALA A 129 -2.87 -11.41 0.07
C ALA A 129 -4.05 -12.19 0.68
N ARG A 130 -4.75 -11.55 1.61
CA ARG A 130 -5.96 -12.11 2.22
C ARG A 130 -7.18 -11.60 1.49
N ILE A 131 -7.60 -12.33 0.46
CA ILE A 131 -8.83 -12.02 -0.26
C ILE A 131 -10.00 -12.65 0.52
N PRO A 132 -10.99 -11.85 0.94
CA PRO A 132 -12.14 -12.39 1.65
C PRO A 132 -12.97 -13.25 0.69
N ARG A 133 -13.29 -14.50 1.10
CA ARG A 133 -14.20 -15.37 0.33
C ARG A 133 -15.64 -14.86 0.32
N LYS A 134 -15.97 -13.95 1.23
CA LYS A 134 -17.32 -13.36 1.34
C LYS A 134 -17.21 -11.85 1.42
N VAL A 135 -17.94 -11.16 0.57
CA VAL A 135 -18.07 -9.70 0.56
C VAL A 135 -19.54 -9.37 0.80
N LYS A 136 -19.86 -8.89 1.99
CA LYS A 136 -21.25 -8.73 2.48
C LYS A 136 -22.02 -10.03 2.41
N ASP A 137 -23.09 -10.11 1.60
CA ASP A 137 -23.92 -11.28 1.38
C ASP A 137 -23.46 -12.16 0.19
N TYR A 138 -22.51 -11.64 -0.62
CA TYR A 138 -21.97 -12.38 -1.77
C TYR A 138 -20.79 -13.26 -1.36
N THR A 139 -20.87 -14.54 -1.72
CA THR A 139 -19.78 -15.52 -1.51
C THR A 139 -19.14 -15.83 -2.84
N LEU A 140 -17.84 -15.59 -2.97
CA LEU A 140 -17.07 -15.93 -4.18
C LEU A 140 -17.10 -17.45 -4.43
N SER A 141 -17.44 -17.84 -5.64
CA SER A 141 -17.20 -19.20 -6.11
C SER A 141 -15.70 -19.52 -6.16
N PRO A 142 -15.29 -20.81 -6.19
CA PRO A 142 -13.87 -21.16 -6.32
C PRO A 142 -13.19 -20.50 -7.52
N LYS A 143 -13.86 -20.43 -8.68
CA LYS A 143 -13.33 -19.80 -9.90
C LYS A 143 -13.14 -18.28 -9.74
N GLU A 144 -14.11 -17.62 -9.13
CA GLU A 144 -14.04 -16.17 -8.86
C GLU A 144 -12.95 -15.88 -7.83
N TYR A 145 -12.82 -16.70 -6.80
CA TYR A 145 -11.75 -16.57 -5.81
C TYR A 145 -10.37 -16.72 -6.45
N ASP A 146 -10.19 -17.75 -7.29
CA ASP A 146 -8.92 -17.96 -8.00
C ASP A 146 -8.61 -16.83 -8.98
N ALA A 147 -9.61 -16.26 -9.65
CA ALA A 147 -9.47 -15.11 -10.50
C ALA A 147 -9.04 -13.86 -9.68
N ALA A 148 -9.70 -13.59 -8.56
CA ALA A 148 -9.34 -12.50 -7.65
C ALA A 148 -7.92 -12.67 -7.08
N VAL A 149 -7.50 -13.91 -6.75
CA VAL A 149 -6.11 -14.20 -6.32
C VAL A 149 -5.09 -13.90 -7.42
N ARG A 150 -5.45 -14.02 -8.70
CA ARG A 150 -4.57 -13.61 -9.81
C ARG A 150 -4.58 -12.11 -10.09
N GLY A 151 -5.39 -11.32 -9.35
CA GLY A 151 -5.58 -9.90 -9.59
C GLY A 151 -6.51 -9.56 -10.75
N GLU A 152 -7.28 -10.54 -11.23
CA GLU A 152 -8.29 -10.33 -12.26
C GLU A 152 -9.51 -9.64 -11.66
N GLU A 153 -10.16 -8.78 -12.45
CA GLU A 153 -11.38 -8.12 -12.03
C GLU A 153 -12.54 -9.13 -11.97
N VAL A 154 -13.12 -9.31 -10.77
CA VAL A 154 -14.25 -10.20 -10.54
C VAL A 154 -15.50 -9.38 -10.28
N PRO A 155 -16.47 -9.35 -11.21
CA PRO A 155 -17.72 -8.65 -11.01
C PRO A 155 -18.57 -9.37 -9.96
N ILE A 156 -19.01 -8.63 -8.96
CA ILE A 156 -19.90 -9.13 -7.90
C ILE A 156 -21.17 -8.31 -7.81
N ARG A 157 -22.23 -8.93 -7.32
CA ARG A 157 -23.52 -8.30 -7.06
C ARG A 157 -23.97 -8.62 -5.64
N PHE A 158 -24.09 -7.61 -4.81
CA PHE A 158 -24.50 -7.77 -3.43
C PHE A 158 -25.70 -6.89 -3.07
N LYS A 159 -26.41 -7.30 -2.03
CA LYS A 159 -27.53 -6.55 -1.46
C LYS A 159 -27.02 -5.71 -0.29
N SER A 160 -27.32 -4.42 -0.27
CA SER A 160 -26.97 -3.56 0.85
C SER A 160 -28.03 -3.62 1.96
N ASP A 161 -27.70 -3.09 3.13
CA ASP A 161 -28.56 -3.10 4.32
C ASP A 161 -29.92 -2.41 4.10
N ASN A 162 -30.00 -1.51 3.11
CA ASN A 162 -31.26 -0.87 2.70
C ASN A 162 -32.06 -1.67 1.66
N GLY A 163 -31.64 -2.90 1.36
CA GLY A 163 -32.33 -3.81 0.45
C GLY A 163 -32.07 -3.60 -1.03
N LYS A 164 -31.28 -2.59 -1.44
CA LYS A 164 -30.92 -2.31 -2.83
C LYS A 164 -29.76 -3.20 -3.29
N PHE A 165 -29.80 -3.62 -4.55
CA PHE A 165 -28.70 -4.34 -5.19
C PHE A 165 -27.69 -3.35 -5.75
N TYR A 166 -26.40 -3.65 -5.52
CA TYR A 166 -25.27 -2.95 -6.07
C TYR A 166 -24.41 -3.92 -6.86
N ALA A 167 -23.93 -3.47 -8.02
CA ALA A 167 -22.91 -4.15 -8.79
C ALA A 167 -21.57 -3.42 -8.60
N THR A 168 -20.51 -4.16 -8.34
CA THR A 168 -19.14 -3.66 -8.25
C THR A 168 -18.20 -4.78 -8.69
N SER A 169 -16.91 -4.52 -8.68
CA SER A 169 -15.90 -5.56 -8.91
C SER A 169 -14.96 -5.64 -7.72
N ILE A 170 -14.36 -6.82 -7.53
CA ILE A 170 -13.24 -7.07 -6.65
C ILE A 170 -12.00 -7.14 -7.54
N GLN A 171 -10.97 -6.44 -7.13
CA GLN A 171 -9.67 -6.42 -7.80
C GLN A 171 -8.56 -6.37 -6.74
#